data_1239d32373915cccb4ff3701333cc31d
#
_entry.id   1239d32373915cccb4ff3701333cc31d
#
_cell.length_a   1.000
_cell.length_b   1.000
_cell.length_c   1.000
_cell.angle_alpha   90.00
_cell.angle_beta   90.00
_cell.angle_gamma   90.00
#
_symmetry.space_group_name_H-M   'P 1'
#
loop_
_entity.id
_entity.type
_entity.pdbx_description
1 polymer ?
#
loop_
_entity_poly.entity_id
_entity_poly.type
_entity_poly.pdbx_seq_one_letter_code
_entity_poly.pdbx_strand_id
1 'polypeptide(L)'
;MEQELIRGCVKNDRVSQKKLFDTYAGKFMAISKRYMKEDMSAEDVLMEGFCKIYNNIKSFKGEGSFEGWMRRIIVNTALNKIRKDKREMLDYQEELTDKKGVEMMYVETMSANDMMAMIEKMPLGYRTVFNMFAIDGFSHKEIATELGIDEGTSRSQLAKARKFLQIRIKEDESNTRI
;
A
#
# COMPACT_ATOMS: atom_id res chain seq x y z
N MET A 1 12.79 24.19 -6.60
CA MET A 1 13.20 22.85 -7.08
C MET A 1 12.01 21.96 -7.40
N GLU A 2 11.11 21.59 -6.44
CA GLU A 2 9.92 20.72 -6.72
C GLU A 2 8.94 21.37 -7.70
N GLN A 3 8.58 22.64 -7.52
CA GLN A 3 7.68 23.37 -8.42
C GLN A 3 8.22 23.51 -9.84
N GLU A 4 9.52 23.65 -10.03
CA GLU A 4 10.14 23.69 -11.36
C GLU A 4 10.03 22.33 -12.06
N LEU A 5 10.24 21.26 -11.29
CA LEU A 5 10.09 19.88 -11.77
C LEU A 5 8.65 19.61 -12.22
N ILE A 6 7.66 20.02 -11.42
CA ILE A 6 6.23 19.93 -11.76
C ILE A 6 5.94 20.71 -13.04
N ARG A 7 6.40 21.97 -13.14
CA ARG A 7 6.20 22.80 -14.34
C ARG A 7 6.80 22.19 -15.60
N GLY A 8 8.01 21.59 -15.50
CA GLY A 8 8.64 20.88 -16.59
C GLY A 8 7.81 19.68 -17.04
N CYS A 9 7.37 18.85 -16.09
CA CYS A 9 6.51 17.70 -16.38
C CYS A 9 5.17 18.10 -17.00
N VAL A 10 4.55 19.21 -16.56
CA VAL A 10 3.32 19.77 -17.17
C VAL A 10 3.53 20.14 -18.64
N LYS A 11 4.75 20.57 -19.01
CA LYS A 11 5.14 20.89 -20.40
C LYS A 11 5.60 19.66 -21.20
N ASN A 12 5.50 18.45 -20.62
CA ASN A 12 6.01 17.19 -21.18
C ASN A 12 7.53 17.21 -21.45
N ASP A 13 8.30 17.98 -20.67
CA ASP A 13 9.76 17.98 -20.76
C ASP A 13 10.34 16.65 -20.26
N ARG A 14 11.00 15.94 -21.17
CA ARG A 14 11.57 14.60 -20.91
C ARG A 14 12.64 14.62 -19.82
N VAL A 15 13.41 15.70 -19.70
CA VAL A 15 14.45 15.82 -18.66
C VAL A 15 13.80 15.91 -17.28
N SER A 16 12.75 16.72 -17.15
CA SER A 16 11.96 16.86 -15.92
C SER A 16 11.24 15.57 -15.56
N GLN A 17 10.66 14.88 -16.54
CA GLN A 17 9.99 13.56 -16.33
C GLN A 17 11.00 12.52 -15.84
N LYS A 18 12.18 12.44 -16.48
CA LYS A 18 13.24 11.53 -16.04
C LYS A 18 13.69 11.84 -14.62
N LYS A 19 13.93 13.11 -14.31
CA LYS A 19 14.34 13.54 -12.96
C LYS A 19 13.28 13.21 -11.90
N LEU A 20 11.99 13.38 -12.24
CA LEU A 20 10.88 12.97 -11.35
C LEU A 20 10.92 11.46 -11.09
N PHE A 21 11.06 10.67 -12.15
CA PHE A 21 11.16 9.22 -12.02
C PHE A 21 12.35 8.83 -11.13
N ASP A 22 13.55 9.30 -11.47
CA ASP A 22 14.79 8.98 -10.73
C ASP A 22 14.68 9.35 -9.23
N THR A 23 13.95 10.43 -8.91
CA THR A 23 13.76 10.89 -7.53
C THR A 23 12.82 10.01 -6.72
N TYR A 24 11.75 9.50 -7.33
CA TYR A 24 10.66 8.84 -6.60
C TYR A 24 10.49 7.34 -6.89
N ALA A 25 11.13 6.81 -7.95
CA ALA A 25 10.94 5.41 -8.36
C ALA A 25 11.28 4.41 -7.25
N GLY A 26 12.37 4.60 -6.51
CA GLY A 26 12.74 3.71 -5.40
C GLY A 26 11.68 3.68 -4.28
N LYS A 27 11.15 4.86 -3.89
CA LYS A 27 10.09 4.96 -2.87
C LYS A 27 8.81 4.30 -3.36
N PHE A 28 8.41 4.53 -4.60
CA PHE A 28 7.17 4.01 -5.15
C PHE A 28 7.26 2.53 -5.51
N MET A 29 8.46 2.04 -5.85
CA MET A 29 8.71 0.60 -5.95
C MET A 29 8.48 -0.11 -4.60
N ALA A 30 8.98 0.46 -3.50
CA ALA A 30 8.72 -0.10 -2.17
C ALA A 30 7.22 -0.11 -1.82
N ILE A 31 6.46 0.92 -2.25
CA ILE A 31 5.00 0.91 -2.12
C ILE A 31 4.39 -0.20 -2.98
N SER A 32 4.75 -0.29 -4.26
CA SER A 32 4.22 -1.31 -5.18
C SER A 32 4.46 -2.73 -4.64
N LYS A 33 5.65 -3.03 -4.12
CA LYS A 33 6.00 -4.32 -3.51
C LYS A 33 5.14 -4.67 -2.28
N ARG A 34 4.71 -3.70 -1.48
CA ARG A 34 3.80 -3.96 -0.34
C ARG A 34 2.42 -4.48 -0.77
N TYR A 35 1.97 -4.10 -1.95
CA TYR A 35 0.66 -4.51 -2.50
C TYR A 35 0.76 -5.73 -3.41
N MET A 36 1.85 -5.89 -4.13
CA MET A 36 2.07 -7.00 -5.08
C MET A 36 2.90 -8.11 -4.43
N LYS A 37 2.60 -9.37 -4.78
CA LYS A 37 3.39 -10.52 -4.34
C LYS A 37 4.63 -10.77 -5.21
N GLU A 38 4.55 -10.42 -6.47
CA GLU A 38 5.56 -10.68 -7.49
C GLU A 38 6.25 -9.38 -7.91
N ASP A 39 7.57 -9.41 -8.05
CA ASP A 39 8.36 -8.26 -8.44
C ASP A 39 7.94 -7.69 -9.80
N MET A 40 7.67 -8.55 -10.79
CA MET A 40 7.17 -8.14 -12.10
C MET A 40 5.85 -7.37 -12.01
N SER A 41 4.92 -7.83 -11.18
CA SER A 41 3.66 -7.12 -10.92
C SER A 41 3.86 -5.78 -10.22
N ALA A 42 4.87 -5.66 -9.35
CA ALA A 42 5.21 -4.40 -8.70
C ALA A 42 5.84 -3.40 -9.69
N GLU A 43 6.67 -3.87 -10.62
CA GLU A 43 7.24 -3.06 -11.69
C GLU A 43 6.15 -2.53 -12.64
N ASP A 44 5.21 -3.37 -13.05
CA ASP A 44 4.05 -2.96 -13.85
C ASP A 44 3.24 -1.84 -13.15
N VAL A 45 2.96 -2.02 -11.85
CA VAL A 45 2.25 -1.00 -11.05
C VAL A 45 3.03 0.30 -11.00
N LEU A 46 4.36 0.25 -10.82
CA LEU A 46 5.22 1.42 -10.82
C LEU A 46 5.14 2.17 -12.15
N MET A 47 5.33 1.45 -13.25
CA MET A 47 5.35 2.04 -14.60
C MET A 47 3.99 2.62 -14.99
N GLU A 48 2.91 1.87 -14.77
CA GLU A 48 1.54 2.35 -15.01
C GLU A 48 1.23 3.56 -14.13
N GLY A 49 1.64 3.53 -12.86
CA GLY A 49 1.47 4.62 -11.92
C GLY A 49 2.18 5.89 -12.38
N PHE A 50 3.44 5.81 -12.85
CA PHE A 50 4.14 6.97 -13.40
C PHE A 50 3.50 7.49 -14.68
N CYS A 51 3.01 6.63 -15.58
CA CYS A 51 2.22 7.06 -16.73
C CYS A 51 0.99 7.88 -16.30
N LYS A 52 0.26 7.40 -15.28
CA LYS A 52 -0.89 8.13 -14.72
C LYS A 52 -0.49 9.44 -14.06
N ILE A 53 0.64 9.48 -13.34
CA ILE A 53 1.18 10.71 -12.74
C ILE A 53 1.44 11.75 -13.83
N TYR A 54 2.15 11.41 -14.90
CA TYR A 54 2.46 12.33 -15.98
C TYR A 54 1.19 12.83 -16.70
N ASN A 55 0.26 11.94 -16.98
CA ASN A 55 -1.00 12.28 -17.63
C ASN A 55 -1.88 13.21 -16.78
N ASN A 56 -1.81 13.06 -15.46
CA ASN A 56 -2.66 13.80 -14.52
C ASN A 56 -1.94 14.94 -13.77
N ILE A 57 -0.66 15.21 -14.05
CA ILE A 57 0.13 16.18 -13.28
C ILE A 57 -0.47 17.59 -13.29
N LYS A 58 -1.18 17.95 -14.36
CA LYS A 58 -1.91 19.22 -14.47
C LYS A 58 -3.05 19.34 -13.45
N SER A 59 -3.56 18.25 -12.93
CA SER A 59 -4.65 18.24 -11.94
C SER A 59 -4.15 18.47 -10.51
N PHE A 60 -2.85 18.44 -10.27
CA PHE A 60 -2.29 18.75 -8.97
C PHE A 60 -2.40 20.25 -8.68
N LYS A 61 -3.27 20.59 -7.73
CA LYS A 61 -3.61 21.99 -7.39
C LYS A 61 -2.60 22.66 -6.46
N GLY A 62 -1.55 21.98 -6.01
CA GLY A 62 -0.63 22.49 -5.00
C GLY A 62 -1.17 22.42 -3.56
N GLU A 63 -2.31 21.76 -3.36
CA GLU A 63 -2.90 21.52 -2.04
C GLU A 63 -2.28 20.24 -1.44
N GLY A 64 -1.54 20.40 -0.35
CA GLY A 64 -0.84 19.30 0.32
C GLY A 64 0.48 18.89 -0.36
N SER A 65 0.97 17.69 -0.02
CA SER A 65 2.24 17.15 -0.52
C SER A 65 2.11 16.58 -1.93
N PHE A 66 2.99 16.99 -2.84
CA PHE A 66 3.08 16.42 -4.18
C PHE A 66 3.44 14.92 -4.14
N GLU A 67 4.37 14.53 -3.26
CA GLU A 67 4.67 13.11 -3.03
C GLU A 67 3.43 12.34 -2.55
N GLY A 68 2.64 12.92 -1.64
CA GLY A 68 1.38 12.31 -1.16
C GLY A 68 0.34 12.13 -2.27
N TRP A 69 0.22 13.11 -3.18
CA TRP A 69 -0.65 13.03 -4.35
C TRP A 69 -0.20 11.90 -5.31
N MET A 70 1.09 11.82 -5.61
CA MET A 70 1.64 10.74 -6.45
C MET A 70 1.48 9.37 -5.78
N ARG A 71 1.72 9.27 -4.46
CA ARG A 71 1.54 8.04 -3.67
C ARG A 71 0.13 7.50 -3.82
N ARG A 72 -0.90 8.34 -3.73
CA ARG A 72 -2.29 7.92 -3.94
C ARG A 72 -2.52 7.33 -5.32
N ILE A 73 -1.91 7.87 -6.37
CA ILE A 73 -1.99 7.32 -7.73
C ILE A 73 -1.36 5.94 -7.80
N ILE A 74 -0.18 5.75 -7.20
CA ILE A 74 0.50 4.43 -7.16
C ILE A 74 -0.35 3.40 -6.40
N VAL A 75 -0.84 3.75 -5.20
CA VAL A 75 -1.69 2.86 -4.39
C VAL A 75 -2.96 2.49 -5.16
N ASN A 76 -3.66 3.45 -5.75
CA ASN A 76 -4.87 3.18 -6.52
C ASN A 76 -4.59 2.33 -7.78
N THR A 77 -3.41 2.47 -8.39
CA THR A 77 -2.98 1.59 -9.50
C THR A 77 -2.78 0.17 -9.01
N ALA A 78 -2.14 -0.03 -7.86
CA ALA A 78 -1.97 -1.36 -7.24
C ALA A 78 -3.32 -1.99 -6.88
N LEU A 79 -4.24 -1.22 -6.28
CA LEU A 79 -5.58 -1.71 -5.93
C LEU A 79 -6.39 -2.13 -7.17
N ASN A 80 -6.28 -1.38 -8.26
CA ASN A 80 -6.93 -1.73 -9.52
C ASN A 80 -6.39 -3.05 -10.10
N LYS A 81 -5.06 -3.28 -10.03
CA LYS A 81 -4.45 -4.54 -10.44
C LYS A 81 -4.94 -5.70 -9.57
N ILE A 82 -4.95 -5.56 -8.24
CA ILE A 82 -5.50 -6.56 -7.31
C ILE A 82 -6.96 -6.92 -7.65
N ARG A 83 -7.79 -5.90 -7.97
CA ARG A 83 -9.21 -6.13 -8.33
C ARG A 83 -9.34 -6.89 -9.65
N LYS A 84 -8.49 -6.59 -10.62
CA LYS A 84 -8.46 -7.29 -11.91
C LYS A 84 -8.04 -8.74 -11.71
N ASP A 85 -6.95 -8.99 -11.01
CA ASP A 85 -6.42 -10.33 -10.73
C ASP A 85 -7.45 -11.18 -9.95
N LYS A 86 -8.15 -10.57 -8.96
CA LYS A 86 -9.24 -11.26 -8.24
C LYS A 86 -10.41 -11.65 -9.14
N ARG A 87 -10.80 -10.83 -10.12
CA ARG A 87 -11.86 -11.19 -11.07
C ARG A 87 -11.47 -12.38 -11.96
N GLU A 88 -10.19 -12.49 -12.27
CA GLU A 88 -9.63 -13.63 -13.01
C GLU A 88 -9.48 -14.88 -12.13
N MET A 89 -9.41 -14.72 -10.77
CA MET A 89 -9.25 -15.81 -9.79
C MET A 89 -10.56 -16.21 -9.06
N LEU A 90 -11.73 -15.78 -9.50
CA LEU A 90 -13.02 -15.98 -8.80
C LEU A 90 -13.52 -17.43 -8.69
N ASP A 91 -12.64 -18.42 -8.77
CA ASP A 91 -12.94 -19.85 -8.55
C ASP A 91 -12.38 -20.45 -7.25
N TYR A 92 -11.75 -19.66 -6.36
CA TYR A 92 -11.23 -20.20 -5.09
C TYR A 92 -11.58 -19.31 -3.90
N GLN A 93 -12.62 -19.72 -3.15
CA GLN A 93 -12.94 -19.18 -1.82
C GLN A 93 -12.15 -19.91 -0.75
N GLU A 94 -11.35 -19.18 0.03
CA GLU A 94 -10.86 -19.64 1.33
C GLU A 94 -11.56 -18.86 2.44
N GLU A 95 -12.44 -19.54 3.17
CA GLU A 95 -13.03 -19.07 4.43
C GLU A 95 -12.01 -19.20 5.56
N LEU A 96 -11.70 -18.11 6.22
CA LEU A 96 -10.93 -18.12 7.46
C LEU A 96 -11.82 -17.69 8.64
N THR A 97 -12.00 -18.62 9.58
CA THR A 97 -12.81 -18.50 10.79
C THR A 97 -12.26 -17.50 11.82
N ASP A 98 -13.18 -16.80 12.45
CA ASP A 98 -12.99 -15.74 13.42
C ASP A 98 -12.58 -16.26 14.82
N LYS A 99 -11.59 -15.66 15.46
CA LYS A 99 -11.37 -15.75 16.92
C LYS A 99 -11.09 -14.36 17.53
N LYS A 100 -11.71 -14.11 18.69
CA LYS A 100 -11.88 -12.82 19.38
C LYS A 100 -10.58 -12.15 19.88
N GLY A 101 -10.66 -10.84 20.04
CA GLY A 101 -9.64 -9.83 20.28
C GLY A 101 -8.68 -9.97 21.46
N VAL A 102 -7.53 -9.25 21.31
CA VAL A 102 -6.51 -9.05 22.36
C VAL A 102 -5.92 -7.64 22.21
N GLU A 103 -5.64 -6.97 23.34
CA GLU A 103 -5.08 -5.63 23.46
C GLU A 103 -3.65 -5.48 22.92
N MET A 104 -3.29 -4.24 22.56
CA MET A 104 -2.05 -3.87 21.92
C MET A 104 -0.90 -3.82 22.93
N MET A 105 0.15 -4.60 22.74
CA MET A 105 1.41 -4.50 23.47
C MET A 105 2.52 -3.90 22.59
N TYR A 106 3.36 -3.08 23.18
CA TYR A 106 4.46 -2.36 22.54
C TYR A 106 5.65 -3.32 22.29
N VAL A 107 6.29 -3.23 21.11
CA VAL A 107 7.46 -4.07 20.76
C VAL A 107 8.65 -3.16 20.46
N GLU A 108 9.63 -3.13 21.34
CA GLU A 108 10.81 -2.24 21.26
C GLU A 108 11.99 -2.78 20.42
N THR A 109 11.96 -4.03 19.92
CA THR A 109 13.17 -4.71 19.39
C THR A 109 13.07 -5.27 17.97
N MET A 110 11.92 -5.21 17.33
CA MET A 110 11.73 -5.78 15.98
C MET A 110 12.24 -4.85 14.88
N SER A 111 13.03 -5.37 13.93
CA SER A 111 13.46 -4.58 12.76
C SER A 111 12.30 -4.26 11.82
N ALA A 112 12.41 -3.14 11.08
CA ALA A 112 11.42 -2.78 10.06
C ALA A 112 11.24 -3.87 8.98
N ASN A 113 12.32 -4.60 8.66
CA ASN A 113 12.28 -5.69 7.68
C ASN A 113 11.49 -6.89 8.19
N ASP A 114 11.64 -7.26 9.47
CA ASP A 114 10.89 -8.36 10.08
C ASP A 114 9.40 -8.05 10.14
N MET A 115 9.05 -6.80 10.50
CA MET A 115 7.67 -6.33 10.47
C MET A 115 7.08 -6.40 9.06
N MET A 116 7.83 -5.98 8.04
CA MET A 116 7.38 -6.06 6.64
C MET A 116 7.16 -7.51 6.20
N ALA A 117 8.06 -8.43 6.57
CA ALA A 117 7.91 -9.85 6.27
C ALA A 117 6.66 -10.47 6.93
N MET A 118 6.29 -10.01 8.14
CA MET A 118 5.03 -10.42 8.79
C MET A 118 3.80 -9.85 8.09
N ILE A 119 3.86 -8.60 7.63
CA ILE A 119 2.77 -7.96 6.87
C ILE A 119 2.54 -8.71 5.55
N GLU A 120 3.58 -9.14 4.87
CA GLU A 120 3.49 -9.91 3.62
C GLU A 120 2.78 -11.26 3.79
N LYS A 121 2.90 -11.90 4.96
CA LYS A 121 2.23 -13.15 5.29
C LYS A 121 0.74 -13.00 5.63
N MET A 122 0.22 -11.78 5.78
CA MET A 122 -1.19 -11.56 6.03
C MET A 122 -2.07 -11.98 4.84
N PRO A 123 -3.30 -12.45 5.11
CA PRO A 123 -4.34 -12.55 4.08
C PRO A 123 -4.51 -11.24 3.34
N LEU A 124 -4.74 -11.31 2.02
CA LEU A 124 -4.72 -10.14 1.13
C LEU A 124 -5.64 -9.00 1.60
N GLY A 125 -6.86 -9.30 2.08
CA GLY A 125 -7.80 -8.29 2.55
C GLY A 125 -7.27 -7.52 3.77
N TYR A 126 -6.74 -8.25 4.78
CA TYR A 126 -6.17 -7.65 5.99
C TYR A 126 -4.94 -6.80 5.66
N ARG A 127 -4.04 -7.34 4.84
CA ARG A 127 -2.83 -6.65 4.39
C ARG A 127 -3.14 -5.37 3.63
N THR A 128 -4.10 -5.41 2.71
CA THR A 128 -4.50 -4.25 1.93
C THR A 128 -5.03 -3.12 2.82
N VAL A 129 -5.99 -3.42 3.70
CA VAL A 129 -6.54 -2.40 4.61
C VAL A 129 -5.49 -1.90 5.60
N PHE A 130 -4.62 -2.77 6.10
CA PHE A 130 -3.53 -2.39 7.00
C PHE A 130 -2.56 -1.42 6.32
N ASN A 131 -2.08 -1.75 5.13
CA ASN A 131 -1.19 -0.88 4.36
C ASN A 131 -1.82 0.49 4.09
N MET A 132 -3.06 0.52 3.61
CA MET A 132 -3.76 1.77 3.33
C MET A 132 -3.92 2.63 4.59
N PHE A 133 -4.37 2.06 5.70
CA PHE A 133 -4.65 2.81 6.92
C PHE A 133 -3.39 3.18 7.69
N ALA A 134 -2.55 2.17 8.02
CA ALA A 134 -1.45 2.36 8.96
C ALA A 134 -0.18 2.94 8.31
N ILE A 135 0.04 2.69 7.02
CA ILE A 135 1.26 3.09 6.32
C ILE A 135 1.00 4.24 5.36
N ASP A 136 -0.07 4.18 4.57
CA ASP A 136 -0.34 5.15 3.51
C ASP A 136 -1.29 6.28 3.96
N GLY A 137 -1.88 6.19 5.18
CA GLY A 137 -2.63 7.26 5.84
C GLY A 137 -4.04 7.51 5.30
N PHE A 138 -4.66 6.52 4.67
CA PHE A 138 -6.05 6.60 4.23
C PHE A 138 -7.02 6.48 5.41
N SER A 139 -8.09 7.27 5.41
CA SER A 139 -9.20 7.10 6.34
C SER A 139 -10.04 5.86 6.00
N HIS A 140 -10.78 5.32 6.95
CA HIS A 140 -11.71 4.21 6.67
C HIS A 140 -12.75 4.53 5.60
N LYS A 141 -13.18 5.79 5.50
CA LYS A 141 -14.09 6.26 4.45
C LYS A 141 -13.45 6.19 3.07
N GLU A 142 -12.19 6.64 2.93
CA GLU A 142 -11.44 6.54 1.67
C GLU A 142 -11.19 5.06 1.31
N ILE A 143 -10.79 4.23 2.29
CA ILE A 143 -10.58 2.79 2.09
C ILE A 143 -11.87 2.11 1.62
N ALA A 144 -13.00 2.43 2.24
CA ALA A 144 -14.30 1.89 1.87
C ALA A 144 -14.65 2.22 0.42
N THR A 145 -14.46 3.47 0.02
CA THR A 145 -14.66 3.94 -1.36
C THR A 145 -13.75 3.22 -2.35
N GLU A 146 -12.45 3.16 -2.04
CA GLU A 146 -11.44 2.57 -2.94
C GLU A 146 -11.56 1.05 -3.05
N LEU A 147 -11.97 0.34 -2.01
CA LEU A 147 -12.11 -1.12 -2.03
C LEU A 147 -13.54 -1.59 -2.38
N GLY A 148 -14.52 -0.70 -2.45
CA GLY A 148 -15.92 -1.05 -2.67
C GLY A 148 -16.53 -1.85 -1.51
N ILE A 149 -16.15 -1.53 -0.26
CA ILE A 149 -16.64 -2.13 0.98
C ILE A 149 -17.28 -1.05 1.86
N ASP A 150 -17.94 -1.42 2.93
CA ASP A 150 -18.40 -0.46 3.93
C ASP A 150 -17.29 -0.10 4.94
N GLU A 151 -17.44 1.03 5.66
CA GLU A 151 -16.45 1.46 6.64
C GLU A 151 -16.33 0.49 7.83
N GLY A 152 -17.41 -0.21 8.21
CA GLY A 152 -17.41 -1.23 9.25
C GLY A 152 -16.53 -2.40 8.86
N THR A 153 -16.63 -2.86 7.60
CA THR A 153 -15.75 -3.88 7.03
C THR A 153 -14.30 -3.42 7.03
N SER A 154 -14.01 -2.17 6.66
CA SER A 154 -12.65 -1.62 6.73
C SER A 154 -12.11 -1.63 8.18
N ARG A 155 -12.91 -1.24 9.17
CA ARG A 155 -12.49 -1.28 10.59
C ARG A 155 -12.25 -2.71 11.08
N SER A 156 -13.14 -3.65 10.72
CA SER A 156 -13.00 -5.06 11.13
C SER A 156 -11.78 -5.72 10.49
N GLN A 157 -11.49 -5.45 9.22
CA GLN A 157 -10.30 -5.93 8.52
C GLN A 157 -9.01 -5.41 9.20
N LEU A 158 -8.98 -4.12 9.58
CA LEU A 158 -7.84 -3.54 10.31
C LEU A 158 -7.65 -4.20 11.68
N ALA A 159 -8.75 -4.46 12.42
CA ALA A 159 -8.69 -5.16 13.70
C ALA A 159 -8.12 -6.58 13.54
N LYS A 160 -8.55 -7.31 12.51
CA LYS A 160 -8.03 -8.64 12.18
C LYS A 160 -6.56 -8.60 11.77
N ALA A 161 -6.13 -7.59 11.00
CA ALA A 161 -4.74 -7.38 10.64
C ALA A 161 -3.85 -7.16 11.87
N ARG A 162 -4.27 -6.28 12.78
CA ARG A 162 -3.57 -6.02 14.05
C ARG A 162 -3.43 -7.28 14.91
N LYS A 163 -4.53 -8.04 15.03
CA LYS A 163 -4.51 -9.31 15.77
C LYS A 163 -3.57 -10.33 15.15
N PHE A 164 -3.52 -10.44 13.82
CA PHE A 164 -2.59 -11.30 13.11
C PHE A 164 -1.13 -10.96 13.47
N LEU A 165 -0.77 -9.67 13.44
CA LEU A 165 0.57 -9.22 13.80
C LEU A 165 0.89 -9.54 15.27
N GLN A 166 -0.02 -9.26 16.20
CA GLN A 166 0.17 -9.52 17.62
C GLN A 166 0.47 -11.00 17.91
N ILE A 167 -0.22 -11.91 17.24
CA ILE A 167 0.03 -13.35 17.39
C ILE A 167 1.43 -13.70 16.88
N ARG A 168 1.82 -13.23 15.70
CA ARG A 168 3.11 -13.52 15.09
C ARG A 168 4.29 -12.96 15.87
N ILE A 169 4.15 -11.75 16.41
CA ILE A 169 5.16 -11.13 17.26
C ILE A 169 5.40 -11.98 18.52
N LYS A 170 4.33 -12.45 19.19
CA LYS A 170 4.45 -13.30 20.36
C LYS A 170 5.09 -14.66 20.06
N GLU A 171 4.79 -15.26 18.93
CA GLU A 171 5.41 -16.51 18.47
C GLU A 171 6.92 -16.32 18.26
N ASP A 172 7.32 -15.20 17.63
CA ASP A 172 8.73 -14.88 17.34
C ASP A 172 9.54 -14.62 18.61
N GLU A 173 8.98 -13.84 19.55
CA GLU A 173 9.59 -13.62 20.88
C GLU A 173 9.79 -14.92 21.68
N SER A 174 8.86 -15.86 21.55
CA SER A 174 8.95 -17.16 22.23
C SER A 174 10.06 -18.03 21.63
N ASN A 175 10.29 -17.95 20.34
CA ASN A 175 11.33 -18.71 19.63
C ASN A 175 12.73 -18.10 19.80
N THR A 176 12.85 -16.82 20.12
CA THR A 176 14.14 -16.12 20.29
C THR A 176 14.71 -16.31 21.72
N ARG A 177 13.92 -16.81 22.67
CA ARG A 177 14.31 -17.03 24.08
C ARG A 177 14.83 -18.44 24.38
N ILE A 178 15.04 -19.29 23.36
CA ILE A 178 15.66 -20.62 23.47
C ILE A 178 17.07 -20.55 22.93
#